data_f0047effe0ed3d389e85f6b50d26d6b0
#
_entry.id   f0047effe0ed3d389e85f6b50d26d6b0
#
_cell.length_a   1.000
_cell.length_b   1.000
_cell.length_c   1.000
_cell.angle_alpha   90.00
_cell.angle_beta   90.00
_cell.angle_gamma   90.00
#
_symmetry.space_group_name_H-M   'P 1'
#
loop_
_entity.id
_entity.type
_entity.pdbx_description
1 polymer ?
#
loop_
_entity_poly.entity_id
_entity_poly.type
_entity_poly.pdbx_seq_one_letter_code
_entity_poly.pdbx_strand_id
1 'polypeptide(L)'
;MKTSTSALALFAAAARAQLYYNETSAPFNLVLTSENSTINGTTLSACHTGAALESLCLSQGGGVSNPTPLPAVQFNFNTSSDPYTPNATLGTPGILTWTLETTTIVVPSSVYFSYDPTTDAAIPILRPGQEEPQILAFDNQNRLNVQGYVDWTADPPNSTGTVEAYYRWYACQTYYTGYSYHTLAWGLGARKPENPTCVRVGVTRVFV
;
A
#
# COMPACT_ATOMS: atom_id res chain seq x y z
N MET A 1 25.10 46.29 45.89
CA MET A 1 24.77 45.90 44.49
C MET A 1 24.11 44.54 44.56
N LYS A 2 22.81 44.44 44.26
CA LYS A 2 22.08 43.19 44.17
C LYS A 2 21.91 42.85 42.70
N THR A 3 22.59 41.82 42.25
CA THR A 3 22.47 41.29 40.89
C THR A 3 21.30 40.29 40.85
N SER A 4 20.20 40.68 40.19
CA SER A 4 19.08 39.81 39.93
C SER A 4 19.39 38.99 38.63
N THR A 5 19.54 37.67 38.80
CA THR A 5 19.68 36.74 37.67
C THR A 5 18.28 36.31 37.22
N SER A 6 17.82 36.85 36.11
CA SER A 6 16.59 36.41 35.46
C SER A 6 16.84 35.10 34.72
N ALA A 7 16.28 34.00 35.17
CA ALA A 7 16.28 32.75 34.46
C ALA A 7 15.24 32.81 33.33
N LEU A 8 15.67 32.84 32.07
CA LEU A 8 14.82 32.64 30.90
C LEU A 8 14.50 31.14 30.79
N ALA A 9 13.25 30.75 31.08
CA ALA A 9 12.75 29.43 30.77
C ALA A 9 12.42 29.37 29.27
N LEU A 10 13.24 28.68 28.48
CA LEU A 10 12.91 28.31 27.11
C LEU A 10 11.87 27.18 27.15
N PHE A 11 10.62 27.49 26.85
CA PHE A 11 9.64 26.49 26.50
C PHE A 11 9.93 26.01 25.09
N ALA A 12 10.56 24.85 24.93
CA ALA A 12 10.59 24.13 23.68
C ALA A 12 9.18 23.58 23.39
N ALA A 13 8.40 24.28 22.58
CA ALA A 13 7.19 23.75 22.01
C ALA A 13 7.60 22.64 21.03
N ALA A 14 7.46 21.37 21.44
CA ALA A 14 7.56 20.25 20.53
C ALA A 14 6.38 20.35 19.56
N ALA A 15 6.59 20.95 18.38
CA ALA A 15 5.66 20.84 17.27
C ALA A 15 5.61 19.38 16.86
N ARG A 16 4.56 18.65 17.28
CA ARG A 16 4.24 17.35 16.70
C ARG A 16 3.69 17.65 15.32
N ALA A 17 4.44 17.30 14.28
CA ALA A 17 3.90 17.26 12.93
C ALA A 17 2.68 16.32 12.94
N GLN A 18 1.50 16.86 12.71
CA GLN A 18 0.28 16.07 12.59
C GLN A 18 0.44 15.22 11.33
N LEU A 19 0.18 13.91 11.45
CA LEU A 19 0.22 13.02 10.30
C LEU A 19 -0.80 13.52 9.26
N TYR A 20 -0.38 13.64 8.01
CA TYR A 20 -1.24 14.14 6.93
C TYR A 20 -2.43 13.20 6.69
N TYR A 21 -2.22 11.87 6.75
CA TYR A 21 -3.25 10.84 6.58
C TYR A 21 -3.79 10.43 7.95
N ASN A 22 -4.67 11.24 8.51
CA ASN A 22 -5.18 11.14 9.90
C ASN A 22 -6.62 10.62 10.01
N GLU A 23 -7.36 10.53 8.89
CA GLU A 23 -8.72 9.99 8.88
C GLU A 23 -8.69 8.51 8.46
N THR A 24 -9.06 7.64 9.39
CA THR A 24 -8.99 6.18 9.18
C THR A 24 -10.37 5.62 8.83
N SER A 25 -10.45 4.81 7.77
CA SER A 25 -11.68 4.12 7.38
C SER A 25 -12.10 3.03 8.39
N ALA A 26 -13.33 2.52 8.26
CA ALA A 26 -13.68 1.22 8.82
C ALA A 26 -12.75 0.12 8.27
N PRO A 27 -12.53 -0.98 9.03
CA PRO A 27 -11.69 -2.09 8.59
C PRO A 27 -12.32 -2.86 7.43
N PHE A 28 -11.49 -3.41 6.55
CA PHE A 28 -11.91 -4.19 5.40
C PHE A 28 -10.89 -5.28 5.05
N ASN A 29 -11.35 -6.30 4.34
CA ASN A 29 -10.49 -7.27 3.66
C ASN A 29 -10.19 -6.80 2.23
N LEU A 30 -9.01 -7.15 1.71
CA LEU A 30 -8.69 -7.04 0.30
C LEU A 30 -8.96 -8.39 -0.38
N VAL A 31 -9.81 -8.39 -1.39
CA VAL A 31 -10.23 -9.58 -2.13
C VAL A 31 -9.77 -9.47 -3.57
N LEU A 32 -9.17 -10.53 -4.09
CA LEU A 32 -8.70 -10.60 -5.48
C LEU A 32 -9.83 -11.07 -6.41
N THR A 33 -9.93 -10.42 -7.56
CA THR A 33 -10.73 -10.91 -8.69
C THR A 33 -9.82 -11.31 -9.84
N SER A 34 -10.07 -12.45 -10.48
CA SER A 34 -9.22 -12.96 -11.55
C SER A 34 -10.02 -13.91 -12.47
N GLU A 35 -9.59 -14.04 -13.71
CA GLU A 35 -10.02 -15.10 -14.61
C GLU A 35 -9.49 -16.49 -14.18
N ASN A 36 -8.38 -16.50 -13.43
CA ASN A 36 -7.85 -17.71 -12.84
C ASN A 36 -8.66 -18.08 -11.59
N SER A 37 -9.44 -19.16 -11.68
CA SER A 37 -10.33 -19.63 -10.61
C SER A 37 -9.62 -20.00 -9.30
N THR A 38 -8.32 -20.32 -9.34
CA THR A 38 -7.54 -20.64 -8.13
C THR A 38 -7.15 -19.38 -7.34
N ILE A 39 -7.20 -18.20 -7.97
CA ILE A 39 -6.88 -16.91 -7.36
C ILE A 39 -8.14 -16.11 -7.08
N ASN A 40 -9.17 -16.28 -7.91
CA ASN A 40 -10.41 -15.53 -7.79
C ASN A 40 -11.09 -15.76 -6.44
N GLY A 41 -11.45 -14.68 -5.75
CA GLY A 41 -12.03 -14.70 -4.41
C GLY A 41 -11.03 -14.86 -3.26
N THR A 42 -9.72 -15.01 -3.56
CA THR A 42 -8.69 -15.08 -2.52
C THR A 42 -8.53 -13.73 -1.83
N THR A 43 -8.39 -13.75 -0.51
CA THR A 43 -8.08 -12.57 0.29
C THR A 43 -6.56 -12.37 0.40
N LEU A 44 -6.16 -11.16 0.79
CA LEU A 44 -4.77 -10.88 1.13
C LEU A 44 -4.51 -11.06 2.62
N SER A 45 -3.27 -11.40 2.93
CA SER A 45 -2.71 -11.51 4.27
C SER A 45 -1.41 -10.70 4.36
N ALA A 46 -0.87 -10.55 5.55
CA ALA A 46 0.44 -9.96 5.80
C ALA A 46 1.44 -11.08 6.13
N CYS A 47 2.48 -11.23 5.30
CA CYS A 47 3.50 -12.26 5.46
C CYS A 47 4.82 -11.64 5.86
N HIS A 48 5.41 -12.14 6.93
CA HIS A 48 6.71 -11.68 7.43
C HIS A 48 7.79 -11.74 6.35
N THR A 49 8.47 -10.62 6.13
CA THR A 49 9.49 -10.47 5.08
C THR A 49 10.70 -9.66 5.54
N GLY A 50 10.82 -9.41 6.85
CA GLY A 50 11.91 -8.68 7.49
C GLY A 50 11.48 -8.13 8.84
N ALA A 51 12.38 -7.45 9.56
CA ALA A 51 12.07 -6.86 10.86
C ALA A 51 10.96 -5.81 10.74
N ALA A 52 9.76 -6.15 11.20
CA ALA A 52 8.53 -5.37 11.07
C ALA A 52 8.19 -4.98 9.62
N LEU A 53 8.57 -5.82 8.65
CA LEU A 53 8.21 -5.70 7.24
C LEU A 53 7.36 -6.90 6.84
N GLU A 54 6.24 -6.66 6.17
CA GLU A 54 5.36 -7.71 5.66
C GLU A 54 5.02 -7.47 4.20
N SER A 55 5.02 -8.56 3.41
CA SER A 55 4.50 -8.54 2.05
C SER A 55 2.98 -8.75 2.06
N LEU A 56 2.28 -8.16 1.10
CA LEU A 56 0.86 -8.47 0.85
C LEU A 56 0.77 -9.81 0.12
N CYS A 57 0.73 -10.92 0.87
CA CYS A 57 0.65 -12.26 0.30
C CYS A 57 -0.79 -12.74 0.15
N LEU A 58 -1.00 -13.73 -0.72
CA LEU A 58 -2.28 -14.41 -0.85
C LEU A 58 -2.54 -15.28 0.37
N SER A 59 -3.73 -15.19 0.97
CA SER A 59 -4.10 -15.95 2.17
C SER A 59 -4.12 -17.46 1.95
N GLN A 60 -4.31 -17.93 0.73
CA GLN A 60 -4.25 -19.35 0.39
C GLN A 60 -2.83 -19.95 0.48
N GLY A 61 -1.79 -19.13 0.68
CA GLY A 61 -0.40 -19.56 0.68
C GLY A 61 0.15 -19.73 -0.73
N GLY A 62 1.06 -20.70 -0.93
CA GLY A 62 1.62 -21.07 -2.24
C GLY A 62 3.05 -20.59 -2.49
N GLY A 63 3.68 -19.87 -1.58
CA GLY A 63 5.11 -19.55 -1.62
C GLY A 63 5.96 -20.56 -0.87
N VAL A 64 7.25 -20.62 -1.19
CA VAL A 64 8.21 -21.51 -0.50
C VAL A 64 8.30 -21.19 0.99
N SER A 65 8.26 -19.91 1.34
CA SER A 65 8.32 -19.45 2.73
C SER A 65 6.98 -19.60 3.47
N ASN A 66 5.87 -19.70 2.75
CA ASN A 66 4.55 -19.94 3.31
C ASN A 66 3.73 -20.86 2.38
N PRO A 67 3.92 -22.18 2.48
CA PRO A 67 3.18 -23.14 1.66
C PRO A 67 1.74 -23.36 2.14
N THR A 68 1.41 -22.97 3.38
CA THR A 68 0.11 -23.20 4.02
C THR A 68 -0.78 -21.95 3.96
N PRO A 69 -2.11 -22.10 3.97
CA PRO A 69 -3.02 -20.98 4.06
C PRO A 69 -2.81 -20.14 5.34
N LEU A 70 -2.97 -18.82 5.21
CA LEU A 70 -2.97 -17.85 6.29
C LEU A 70 -4.37 -17.25 6.47
N PRO A 71 -4.71 -16.77 7.67
CA PRO A 71 -5.94 -16.00 7.84
C PRO A 71 -5.88 -14.72 7.00
N ALA A 72 -7.05 -14.31 6.49
CA ALA A 72 -7.20 -12.96 5.96
C ALA A 72 -6.93 -11.94 7.07
N VAL A 73 -6.26 -10.84 6.72
CA VAL A 73 -6.08 -9.72 7.65
C VAL A 73 -6.97 -8.55 7.26
N GLN A 74 -7.29 -7.72 8.25
CA GLN A 74 -8.05 -6.50 8.05
C GLN A 74 -7.09 -5.34 7.82
N PHE A 75 -7.41 -4.53 6.82
CA PHE A 75 -6.70 -3.31 6.47
C PHE A 75 -7.57 -2.10 6.79
N ASN A 76 -6.94 -0.94 6.91
CA ASN A 76 -7.60 0.35 6.93
C ASN A 76 -7.07 1.20 5.77
N PHE A 77 -7.83 2.25 5.45
CA PHE A 77 -7.42 3.24 4.45
C PHE A 77 -7.46 4.61 5.09
N ASN A 78 -6.30 5.26 5.11
CA ASN A 78 -6.19 6.58 5.74
C ASN A 78 -6.16 7.67 4.68
N THR A 79 -6.99 8.69 4.89
CA THR A 79 -7.04 9.91 4.07
C THR A 79 -6.71 11.14 4.91
N SER A 80 -6.52 12.30 4.27
CA SER A 80 -6.44 13.57 4.97
C SER A 80 -7.81 14.01 5.46
N SER A 81 -7.87 14.77 6.54
CA SER A 81 -9.08 15.47 6.99
C SER A 81 -9.54 16.57 6.02
N ASP A 82 -8.62 17.05 5.17
CA ASP A 82 -8.92 17.97 4.06
C ASP A 82 -8.43 17.34 2.73
N PRO A 83 -9.13 16.32 2.21
CA PRO A 83 -8.66 15.53 1.11
C PRO A 83 -8.87 16.24 -0.23
N TYR A 84 -7.81 16.31 -1.04
CA TYR A 84 -7.94 16.67 -2.44
C TYR A 84 -8.40 15.46 -3.25
N THR A 85 -9.61 15.52 -3.80
CA THR A 85 -10.20 14.46 -4.63
C THR A 85 -10.40 14.97 -6.06
N PRO A 86 -9.40 14.78 -6.93
CA PRO A 86 -9.44 15.35 -8.29
C PRO A 86 -10.55 14.75 -9.16
N ASN A 87 -10.94 13.50 -8.88
CA ASN A 87 -12.03 12.82 -9.55
C ASN A 87 -12.73 11.87 -8.57
N ALA A 88 -13.95 12.21 -8.16
CA ALA A 88 -14.72 11.47 -7.16
C ALA A 88 -15.01 10.01 -7.60
N THR A 89 -15.13 9.72 -8.90
CA THR A 89 -15.38 8.34 -9.38
C THR A 89 -14.17 7.45 -9.24
N LEU A 90 -12.97 8.02 -9.24
CA LEU A 90 -11.71 7.30 -9.09
C LEU A 90 -11.28 7.17 -7.62
N GLY A 91 -11.96 7.87 -6.73
CA GLY A 91 -11.77 7.85 -5.29
C GLY A 91 -10.78 8.89 -4.78
N THR A 92 -10.83 9.09 -3.47
CA THR A 92 -9.91 9.99 -2.75
C THR A 92 -8.55 9.35 -2.57
N PRO A 93 -7.45 10.03 -2.94
CA PRO A 93 -6.10 9.56 -2.68
C PRO A 93 -5.82 9.44 -1.18
N GLY A 94 -5.13 8.37 -0.80
CA GLY A 94 -4.79 8.06 0.58
C GLY A 94 -3.75 6.94 0.65
N ILE A 95 -3.60 6.34 1.82
CA ILE A 95 -2.64 5.27 2.08
C ILE A 95 -3.33 4.03 2.63
N LEU A 96 -2.88 2.87 2.19
CA LEU A 96 -3.30 1.58 2.74
C LEU A 96 -2.47 1.29 3.98
N THR A 97 -3.12 1.00 5.09
CA THR A 97 -2.49 0.77 6.38
C THR A 97 -2.90 -0.57 6.98
N TRP A 98 -2.01 -1.11 7.80
CA TRP A 98 -2.20 -2.31 8.59
C TRP A 98 -1.40 -2.20 9.87
N THR A 99 -1.82 -2.90 10.92
CA THR A 99 -1.13 -2.88 12.20
C THR A 99 -0.62 -4.27 12.55
N LEU A 100 0.71 -4.38 12.73
CA LEU A 100 1.32 -5.56 13.31
C LEU A 100 1.09 -5.52 14.82
N GLU A 101 0.33 -6.49 15.31
CA GLU A 101 0.11 -6.67 16.73
C GLU A 101 0.87 -7.90 17.24
N THR A 102 1.72 -7.70 18.21
CA THR A 102 2.41 -8.78 18.93
C THR A 102 2.04 -8.71 20.41
N THR A 103 2.51 -9.65 21.19
CA THR A 103 2.28 -9.63 22.66
C THR A 103 2.89 -8.43 23.37
N THR A 104 3.86 -7.75 22.76
CA THR A 104 4.66 -6.68 23.39
C THR A 104 4.64 -5.36 22.67
N ILE A 105 4.39 -5.36 21.36
CA ILE A 105 4.42 -4.14 20.53
C ILE A 105 3.26 -4.10 19.54
N VAL A 106 2.84 -2.87 19.25
CA VAL A 106 1.87 -2.52 18.20
C VAL A 106 2.58 -1.62 17.21
N VAL A 107 2.66 -2.04 15.95
CA VAL A 107 3.41 -1.34 14.90
C VAL A 107 2.47 -0.97 13.77
N PRO A 108 1.95 0.28 13.73
CA PRO A 108 1.23 0.78 12.57
C PRO A 108 2.16 0.85 11.36
N SER A 109 1.71 0.32 10.24
CA SER A 109 2.46 0.25 8.99
C SER A 109 1.64 0.77 7.83
N SER A 110 2.31 1.29 6.81
CA SER A 110 1.70 1.69 5.54
C SER A 110 2.37 0.98 4.37
N VAL A 111 1.63 0.86 3.27
CA VAL A 111 2.17 0.27 2.04
C VAL A 111 3.11 1.25 1.36
N TYR A 112 4.30 0.79 1.00
CA TYR A 112 5.17 1.41 0.01
C TYR A 112 5.48 0.43 -1.12
N PHE A 113 5.92 0.91 -2.28
CA PHE A 113 6.35 0.05 -3.36
C PHE A 113 7.85 -0.17 -3.33
N SER A 114 8.28 -1.41 -3.13
CA SER A 114 9.68 -1.78 -3.31
C SER A 114 9.96 -1.98 -4.80
N TYR A 115 10.71 -1.07 -5.38
CA TYR A 115 11.14 -1.11 -6.76
C TYR A 115 12.49 -1.79 -6.86
N ASP A 116 12.62 -2.74 -7.79
CA ASP A 116 13.90 -3.29 -8.22
C ASP A 116 14.13 -2.82 -9.66
N PRO A 117 15.22 -2.08 -9.96
CA PRO A 117 15.50 -1.59 -11.31
C PRO A 117 15.78 -2.68 -12.33
N THR A 118 15.95 -3.94 -11.90
CA THR A 118 16.17 -5.10 -12.76
C THR A 118 14.88 -5.84 -13.13
N THR A 119 13.73 -5.35 -12.65
CA THR A 119 12.41 -5.93 -12.94
C THR A 119 11.42 -4.84 -13.32
N ASP A 120 10.35 -5.20 -14.01
CA ASP A 120 9.26 -4.32 -14.40
C ASP A 120 8.05 -4.42 -13.45
N ALA A 121 8.26 -4.92 -12.23
CA ALA A 121 7.25 -4.99 -11.19
C ALA A 121 7.75 -4.41 -9.86
N ALA A 122 6.85 -3.81 -9.10
CA ALA A 122 7.09 -3.42 -7.72
C ALA A 122 6.35 -4.35 -6.76
N ILE A 123 6.95 -4.59 -5.59
CA ILE A 123 6.34 -5.39 -4.53
C ILE A 123 5.79 -4.44 -3.47
N PRO A 124 4.46 -4.44 -3.22
CA PRO A 124 3.87 -3.72 -2.09
C PRO A 124 4.34 -4.33 -0.77
N ILE A 125 4.98 -3.52 0.05
CA ILE A 125 5.48 -3.91 1.38
C ILE A 125 4.84 -3.01 2.43
N LEU A 126 4.34 -3.61 3.50
CA LEU A 126 3.93 -2.93 4.72
C LEU A 126 5.19 -2.58 5.53
N ARG A 127 5.42 -1.29 5.74
CA ARG A 127 6.57 -0.76 6.46
C ARG A 127 6.09 0.11 7.63
N PRO A 128 6.76 0.04 8.80
CA PRO A 128 6.41 0.87 9.94
C PRO A 128 6.33 2.37 9.61
N GLY A 129 5.30 3.03 10.13
CA GLY A 129 5.09 4.45 9.94
C GLY A 129 4.38 4.82 8.63
N GLN A 130 4.47 6.11 8.28
CA GLN A 130 3.86 6.70 7.09
C GLN A 130 4.90 7.50 6.27
N GLU A 131 6.16 7.13 6.35
CA GLU A 131 7.22 7.75 5.57
C GLU A 131 7.21 7.20 4.15
N GLU A 132 7.12 8.09 3.14
CA GLU A 132 7.09 7.76 1.71
C GLU A 132 6.08 6.65 1.35
N PRO A 133 4.81 6.72 1.81
CA PRO A 133 3.83 5.70 1.50
C PRO A 133 3.46 5.75 0.02
N GLN A 134 3.09 4.61 -0.54
CA GLN A 134 2.48 4.61 -1.87
C GLN A 134 1.07 5.20 -1.78
N ILE A 135 0.84 6.28 -2.54
CA ILE A 135 -0.50 6.86 -2.64
C ILE A 135 -1.37 5.98 -3.52
N LEU A 136 -2.50 5.59 -2.98
CA LEU A 136 -3.49 4.71 -3.58
C LEU A 136 -4.86 5.38 -3.54
N ALA A 137 -5.85 4.78 -4.19
CA ALA A 137 -7.25 5.15 -4.03
C ALA A 137 -8.16 3.93 -4.22
N PHE A 138 -9.39 4.03 -3.70
CA PHE A 138 -10.45 3.08 -4.02
C PHE A 138 -11.53 3.82 -4.82
N ASP A 139 -11.82 3.33 -6.01
CA ASP A 139 -12.85 3.90 -6.87
C ASP A 139 -14.29 3.65 -6.31
N ASN A 140 -15.29 4.16 -7.01
CA ASN A 140 -16.69 4.00 -6.61
C ASN A 140 -17.22 2.55 -6.66
N GLN A 141 -16.41 1.61 -7.21
CA GLN A 141 -16.66 0.16 -7.17
C GLN A 141 -15.79 -0.54 -6.12
N ASN A 142 -15.14 0.22 -5.22
CA ASN A 142 -14.21 -0.27 -4.22
C ASN A 142 -12.95 -0.97 -4.78
N ARG A 143 -12.56 -0.70 -6.04
CA ARG A 143 -11.36 -1.26 -6.65
C ARG A 143 -10.15 -0.41 -6.35
N LEU A 144 -9.07 -1.05 -5.92
CA LEU A 144 -7.79 -0.43 -5.60
C LEU A 144 -7.08 0.04 -6.88
N ASN A 145 -6.65 1.31 -6.90
CA ASN A 145 -5.96 1.91 -8.03
C ASN A 145 -4.81 2.82 -7.60
N VAL A 146 -3.94 3.14 -8.56
CA VAL A 146 -2.95 4.22 -8.49
C VAL A 146 -3.38 5.30 -9.46
N GLN A 147 -3.37 6.55 -9.04
CA GLN A 147 -3.77 7.68 -9.88
C GLN A 147 -2.56 8.42 -10.46
N GLY A 148 -2.72 8.95 -11.66
CA GLY A 148 -1.73 9.77 -12.35
C GLY A 148 -2.39 10.79 -13.26
N TYR A 149 -1.71 11.89 -13.55
CA TYR A 149 -2.23 12.99 -14.39
C TYR A 149 -1.30 13.35 -15.56
N VAL A 150 -0.21 12.60 -15.72
CA VAL A 150 0.74 12.80 -16.83
C VAL A 150 0.53 11.73 -17.87
N ASP A 151 0.31 12.15 -19.10
CA ASP A 151 0.34 11.27 -20.26
C ASP A 151 1.79 11.05 -20.69
N TRP A 152 2.34 9.91 -20.30
CA TRP A 152 3.70 9.48 -20.64
C TRP A 152 3.79 8.87 -22.06
N THR A 153 2.66 8.71 -22.77
CA THR A 153 2.64 8.17 -24.15
C THR A 153 2.69 9.27 -25.19
N ALA A 154 2.46 10.50 -24.78
CA ALA A 154 2.60 11.68 -25.66
C ALA A 154 4.08 12.00 -25.92
N ASP A 155 4.37 12.67 -27.04
CA ASP A 155 5.69 13.18 -27.41
C ASP A 155 5.62 14.70 -27.66
N PRO A 156 6.17 15.53 -26.74
CA PRO A 156 6.72 15.18 -25.43
C PRO A 156 5.62 14.79 -24.42
N PRO A 157 5.96 14.07 -23.34
CA PRO A 157 5.01 13.79 -22.27
C PRO A 157 4.38 15.09 -21.72
N ASN A 158 3.09 15.07 -21.46
CA ASN A 158 2.40 16.27 -21.00
C ASN A 158 1.37 15.96 -19.90
N SER A 159 0.98 17.01 -19.17
CA SER A 159 -0.15 16.92 -18.23
C SER A 159 -1.45 16.99 -19.00
N THR A 160 -2.28 15.97 -18.89
CA THR A 160 -3.58 15.89 -19.55
C THR A 160 -4.62 16.85 -18.94
N GLY A 161 -4.33 17.40 -17.75
CA GLY A 161 -5.30 18.16 -16.94
C GLY A 161 -6.39 17.31 -16.32
N THR A 162 -6.39 16.00 -16.57
CA THR A 162 -7.30 15.00 -16.00
C THR A 162 -6.52 13.96 -15.23
N VAL A 163 -7.16 13.37 -14.22
CA VAL A 163 -6.58 12.27 -13.44
C VAL A 163 -7.13 10.95 -13.98
N GLU A 164 -6.24 10.00 -14.23
CA GLU A 164 -6.56 8.65 -14.65
C GLU A 164 -6.22 7.65 -13.54
N ALA A 165 -6.96 6.55 -13.49
CA ALA A 165 -6.70 5.44 -12.58
C ALA A 165 -6.09 4.26 -13.32
N TYR A 166 -5.04 3.70 -12.74
CA TYR A 166 -4.34 2.53 -13.24
C TYR A 166 -4.60 1.33 -12.31
N TYR A 167 -4.89 0.17 -12.93
CA TYR A 167 -5.22 -1.09 -12.25
C TYR A 167 -4.23 -2.19 -12.70
N ARG A 168 -2.95 -1.97 -12.46
CA ARG A 168 -1.86 -2.85 -12.93
C ARG A 168 -1.45 -3.86 -11.87
N TRP A 169 -2.46 -4.50 -11.23
CA TRP A 169 -2.25 -5.47 -10.17
C TRP A 169 -2.07 -6.87 -10.72
N TYR A 170 -1.16 -7.61 -10.11
CA TYR A 170 -0.83 -8.99 -10.44
C TYR A 170 -0.65 -9.81 -9.15
N ALA A 171 -0.98 -11.10 -9.21
CA ALA A 171 -0.57 -12.10 -8.22
C ALA A 171 0.64 -12.83 -8.81
N CYS A 172 1.78 -12.80 -8.11
CA CYS A 172 3.05 -13.34 -8.59
C CYS A 172 3.76 -14.13 -7.49
N GLN A 173 4.54 -15.14 -7.86
CA GLN A 173 5.60 -15.63 -6.97
C GLN A 173 6.70 -14.57 -6.94
N THR A 174 6.98 -14.02 -5.76
CA THR A 174 7.97 -12.97 -5.56
C THR A 174 9.04 -13.42 -4.58
N TYR A 175 10.18 -12.76 -4.66
CA TYR A 175 11.29 -12.94 -3.71
C TYR A 175 11.67 -11.57 -3.14
N TYR A 176 11.71 -11.47 -1.82
CA TYR A 176 12.09 -10.24 -1.14
C TYR A 176 12.84 -10.57 0.16
N THR A 177 14.01 -9.97 0.36
CA THR A 177 14.83 -10.10 1.58
C THR A 177 15.07 -11.54 2.10
N GLY A 178 15.08 -12.54 1.22
CA GLY A 178 15.25 -13.95 1.59
C GLY A 178 13.96 -14.75 1.68
N TYR A 179 12.80 -14.12 1.50
CA TYR A 179 11.49 -14.76 1.56
C TYR A 179 10.87 -14.88 0.18
N SER A 180 10.23 -16.01 -0.10
CA SER A 180 9.51 -16.28 -1.33
C SER A 180 8.05 -16.59 -1.02
N TYR A 181 7.16 -15.72 -1.50
CA TYR A 181 5.72 -15.81 -1.30
C TYR A 181 4.96 -15.65 -2.61
N HIS A 182 3.71 -16.10 -2.63
CA HIS A 182 2.74 -15.69 -3.62
C HIS A 182 2.10 -14.37 -3.16
N THR A 183 2.46 -13.26 -3.79
CA THR A 183 2.10 -11.91 -3.31
C THR A 183 1.36 -11.11 -4.36
N LEU A 184 0.72 -10.03 -3.89
CA LEU A 184 0.32 -8.94 -4.75
C LEU A 184 1.58 -8.24 -5.30
N ALA A 185 1.56 -7.85 -6.56
CA ALA A 185 2.59 -7.06 -7.23
C ALA A 185 1.95 -5.98 -8.10
N TRP A 186 2.70 -4.92 -8.36
CA TRP A 186 2.31 -3.81 -9.23
C TRP A 186 3.17 -3.82 -10.50
N GLY A 187 2.55 -3.86 -11.67
CA GLY A 187 3.25 -3.76 -12.96
C GLY A 187 3.67 -2.32 -13.26
N LEU A 188 4.96 -2.07 -13.53
CA LEU A 188 5.50 -0.73 -13.79
C LEU A 188 5.11 -0.18 -15.16
N GLY A 189 4.70 -1.05 -16.09
CA GLY A 189 4.28 -0.69 -17.44
C GLY A 189 2.87 -1.15 -17.79
N ALA A 190 2.46 -0.91 -19.02
CA ALA A 190 1.18 -1.38 -19.56
C ALA A 190 1.21 -2.88 -19.92
N ARG A 191 2.40 -3.46 -20.08
CA ARG A 191 2.58 -4.87 -20.42
C ARG A 191 2.50 -5.75 -19.17
N LYS A 192 2.26 -7.04 -19.40
CA LYS A 192 2.41 -8.04 -18.33
C LYS A 192 3.87 -8.04 -17.84
N PRO A 193 4.11 -8.12 -16.52
CA PRO A 193 5.45 -8.27 -15.99
C PRO A 193 6.23 -9.44 -16.61
N GLU A 194 7.55 -9.31 -16.70
CA GLU A 194 8.46 -10.36 -17.21
C GLU A 194 8.42 -11.62 -16.36
N ASN A 195 8.11 -11.49 -15.05
CA ASN A 195 7.92 -12.63 -14.18
C ASN A 195 6.79 -13.54 -14.71
N PRO A 196 7.10 -14.75 -15.20
CA PRO A 196 6.12 -15.62 -15.86
C PRO A 196 5.00 -16.10 -14.95
N THR A 197 5.22 -16.07 -13.62
CA THR A 197 4.24 -16.50 -12.62
C THR A 197 3.14 -15.47 -12.39
N CYS A 198 3.30 -14.24 -12.88
CA CYS A 198 2.34 -13.16 -12.68
C CYS A 198 1.03 -13.43 -13.42
N VAL A 199 -0.07 -13.39 -12.69
CA VAL A 199 -1.44 -13.47 -13.19
C VAL A 199 -2.13 -12.14 -12.89
N ARG A 200 -2.79 -11.54 -13.89
CA ARG A 200 -3.51 -10.28 -13.70
C ARG A 200 -4.68 -10.46 -12.74
N VAL A 201 -4.85 -9.50 -11.83
CA VAL A 201 -5.92 -9.49 -10.83
C VAL A 201 -6.53 -8.10 -10.68
N GLY A 202 -7.78 -8.05 -10.26
CA GLY A 202 -8.36 -6.88 -9.62
C GLY A 202 -8.20 -7.02 -8.11
N VAL A 203 -8.18 -5.88 -7.40
CA VAL A 203 -8.13 -5.85 -5.93
C VAL A 203 -9.31 -5.01 -5.46
N THR A 204 -10.18 -5.57 -4.66
CA THR A 204 -11.38 -4.90 -4.17
C THR A 204 -11.42 -4.95 -2.65
N ARG A 205 -11.77 -3.84 -2.00
CA ARG A 205 -12.03 -3.84 -0.55
C ARG A 205 -13.44 -4.31 -0.26
N VAL A 206 -13.58 -5.13 0.76
CA VAL A 206 -14.85 -5.63 1.30
C VAL A 206 -14.87 -5.35 2.79
N PHE A 207 -15.74 -4.46 3.22
CA PHE A 207 -15.87 -4.09 4.65
C PHE A 207 -16.34 -5.29 5.48
N VAL A 208 -15.88 -5.36 6.74
CA VAL A 208 -16.19 -6.42 7.72
C VAL A 208 -17.12 -5.89 8.79
#